data_47f2f9f0bc7be01e3935da0edec48e80
#
_entry.id   47f2f9f0bc7be01e3935da0edec48e80
#
_cell.length_a   1.000
_cell.length_b   1.000
_cell.length_c   1.000
_cell.angle_alpha   90.00
_cell.angle_beta   90.00
_cell.angle_gamma   90.00
#
_symmetry.space_group_name_H-M   'P 1'
#
loop_
_entity.id
_entity.type
_entity.pdbx_description
1 polymer ?
#
loop_
_entity_poly.entity_id
_entity_poly.type
_entity_poly.pdbx_seq_one_letter_code
_entity_poly.pdbx_strand_id
1 'polypeptide(L)'
;MLRMGSHPIGAVIHLKHYEGLRKSGRPIRVKSVIADVGQLTKIPAFQAETRKWLVHSWEDVEDWSAALLTFEDGTKAAVMSTDVSLGGVKNLLTAYLSNGVVQVNINPNTSLQVYAPDGAVWGDEYITEKVETKAGWQYPSPDEDWMRGYPQEMEDFVDAVREGREPLSGLLLAHETVEVIYAGYVSAEEGRRVELER
;
A
#
# COMPACT_ATOMS: atom_id res chain seq x y z
N MET A 1 8.99 4.14 2.34
CA MET A 1 8.51 2.76 2.61
C MET A 1 7.64 2.70 3.86
N LEU A 2 8.05 3.24 4.99
CA LEU A 2 7.31 3.10 6.24
C LEU A 2 5.87 3.64 6.13
N ARG A 3 5.70 4.77 5.48
CA ARG A 3 4.40 5.43 5.40
C ARG A 3 3.43 4.75 4.43
N MET A 4 3.73 4.75 3.14
CA MET A 4 2.82 4.20 2.12
C MET A 4 3.13 2.75 1.77
N GLY A 5 4.39 2.35 1.90
CA GLY A 5 4.81 0.97 1.61
C GLY A 5 4.34 -0.05 2.62
N SER A 6 3.99 0.35 3.84
CA SER A 6 3.45 -0.56 4.86
C SER A 6 2.19 -1.29 4.39
N HIS A 7 1.30 -0.61 3.67
CA HIS A 7 0.07 -1.21 3.15
C HIS A 7 0.34 -2.34 2.14
N PRO A 8 1.02 -2.10 1.01
CA PRO A 8 1.25 -3.15 0.03
C PRO A 8 2.22 -4.23 0.53
N ILE A 9 3.24 -3.89 1.34
CA ILE A 9 4.14 -4.89 1.94
C ILE A 9 3.36 -5.78 2.89
N GLY A 10 2.57 -5.20 3.81
CA GLY A 10 1.74 -5.96 4.74
C GLY A 10 0.72 -6.85 4.02
N ALA A 11 0.06 -6.35 2.99
CA ALA A 11 -0.89 -7.14 2.20
C ALA A 11 -0.23 -8.37 1.55
N VAL A 12 0.95 -8.21 0.94
CA VAL A 12 1.67 -9.31 0.31
C VAL A 12 2.16 -10.33 1.35
N ILE A 13 2.70 -9.88 2.50
CA ILE A 13 3.13 -10.74 3.59
C ILE A 13 1.91 -11.51 4.15
N HIS A 14 0.78 -10.83 4.37
CA HIS A 14 -0.45 -11.48 4.83
C HIS A 14 -0.89 -12.62 3.91
N LEU A 15 -0.90 -12.39 2.60
CA LEU A 15 -1.25 -13.43 1.63
C LEU A 15 -0.30 -14.63 1.69
N LYS A 16 1.01 -14.39 1.87
CA LYS A 16 2.01 -15.47 2.00
C LYS A 16 1.91 -16.21 3.33
N HIS A 17 1.62 -15.49 4.43
CA HIS A 17 1.31 -16.13 5.71
C HIS A 17 0.09 -17.04 5.59
N TYR A 18 -1.00 -16.54 5.00
CA TYR A 18 -2.21 -17.32 4.80
C TYR A 18 -1.96 -18.55 3.93
N GLU A 19 -1.25 -18.40 2.81
CA GLU A 19 -0.87 -19.53 1.94
C GLU A 19 -0.08 -20.58 2.69
N GLY A 20 0.92 -20.18 3.46
CA GLY A 20 1.76 -21.09 4.24
C GLY A 20 0.99 -21.84 5.31
N LEU A 21 0.15 -21.12 6.06
CA LEU A 21 -0.72 -21.71 7.08
C LEU A 21 -1.67 -22.75 6.49
N ARG A 22 -2.24 -22.48 5.31
CA ARG A 22 -3.15 -23.43 4.61
C ARG A 22 -2.43 -24.64 4.05
N LYS A 23 -1.19 -24.49 3.57
CA LYS A 23 -0.42 -25.57 2.93
C LYS A 23 0.38 -26.43 3.91
N SER A 24 0.96 -25.81 4.92
CA SER A 24 1.94 -26.48 5.80
C SER A 24 1.77 -26.22 7.29
N GLY A 25 0.74 -25.47 7.69
CA GLY A 25 0.50 -25.12 9.09
C GLY A 25 1.44 -24.04 9.65
N ARG A 26 2.31 -23.45 8.82
CA ARG A 26 3.22 -22.36 9.22
C ARG A 26 3.23 -21.25 8.16
N PRO A 27 3.41 -19.97 8.56
CA PRO A 27 3.49 -18.88 7.61
C PRO A 27 4.71 -19.03 6.70
N ILE A 28 4.58 -18.62 5.44
CA ILE A 28 5.73 -18.43 4.53
C ILE A 28 6.21 -16.99 4.73
N ARG A 29 7.45 -16.82 5.18
CA ARG A 29 8.00 -15.53 5.57
C ARG A 29 8.90 -14.93 4.49
N VAL A 30 9.16 -13.62 4.59
CA VAL A 30 10.11 -12.95 3.71
C VAL A 30 11.52 -13.38 4.09
N LYS A 31 12.28 -13.87 3.11
CA LYS A 31 13.67 -14.29 3.25
C LYS A 31 14.65 -13.14 2.98
N SER A 32 14.37 -12.32 1.98
CA SER A 32 15.28 -11.22 1.62
C SER A 32 14.56 -10.08 0.90
N VAL A 33 15.19 -8.91 0.94
CA VAL A 33 14.68 -7.65 0.35
C VAL A 33 15.78 -7.00 -0.51
N ILE A 34 15.38 -6.48 -1.66
CA ILE A 34 16.11 -5.44 -2.40
C ILE A 34 15.16 -4.25 -2.52
N ALA A 35 15.61 -3.05 -2.18
CA ALA A 35 14.77 -1.87 -2.25
C ALA A 35 15.55 -0.63 -2.69
N ASP A 36 14.78 0.34 -3.18
CA ASP A 36 15.22 1.71 -3.42
C ASP A 36 14.17 2.68 -2.90
N VAL A 37 14.62 3.84 -2.43
CA VAL A 37 13.76 4.91 -1.91
C VAL A 37 14.19 6.26 -2.46
N GLY A 38 13.25 7.17 -2.63
CA GLY A 38 13.53 8.47 -3.19
C GLY A 38 12.67 9.58 -2.60
N GLN A 39 13.21 10.80 -2.64
CA GLN A 39 12.49 12.05 -2.39
C GLN A 39 12.32 12.78 -3.73
N LEU A 40 11.39 12.31 -4.57
CA LEU A 40 11.19 12.85 -5.92
C LEU A 40 10.71 14.30 -5.90
N THR A 41 9.99 14.69 -4.85
CA THR A 41 9.60 16.09 -4.67
C THR A 41 10.77 17.03 -4.36
N LYS A 42 11.95 16.51 -4.02
CA LYS A 42 13.16 17.31 -3.75
C LYS A 42 14.07 17.45 -4.97
N ILE A 43 13.85 16.70 -6.05
CA ILE A 43 14.69 16.81 -7.24
C ILE A 43 14.54 18.19 -7.90
N PRO A 44 15.61 18.75 -8.52
CA PRO A 44 15.59 20.09 -9.09
C PRO A 44 14.47 20.32 -10.12
N ALA A 45 14.20 19.31 -10.96
CA ALA A 45 13.14 19.38 -11.96
C ALA A 45 11.76 19.62 -11.32
N PHE A 46 11.42 18.87 -10.25
CA PHE A 46 10.16 19.09 -9.53
C PHE A 46 10.12 20.42 -8.79
N GLN A 47 11.25 20.84 -8.21
CA GLN A 47 11.33 22.12 -7.50
C GLN A 47 11.18 23.33 -8.43
N ALA A 48 11.58 23.18 -9.69
CA ALA A 48 11.45 24.23 -10.72
C ALA A 48 10.01 24.40 -11.26
N GLU A 49 9.10 23.45 -10.99
CA GLU A 49 7.71 23.56 -11.42
C GLU A 49 7.01 24.77 -10.77
N THR A 50 6.38 25.60 -11.59
CA THR A 50 5.66 26.80 -11.15
C THR A 50 4.38 26.50 -10.40
N ARG A 51 3.75 25.36 -10.70
CA ARG A 51 2.53 24.88 -10.05
C ARG A 51 2.68 23.41 -9.66
N LYS A 52 2.64 23.15 -8.36
CA LYS A 52 2.69 21.82 -7.80
C LYS A 52 1.28 21.34 -7.50
N TRP A 53 0.86 20.30 -8.21
CA TRP A 53 -0.49 19.73 -8.08
C TRP A 53 -0.59 18.66 -6.97
N LEU A 54 0.54 18.13 -6.49
CA LEU A 54 0.54 17.13 -5.45
C LEU A 54 -0.12 17.64 -4.17
N VAL A 55 -1.02 16.84 -3.61
CA VAL A 55 -1.80 17.17 -2.41
C VAL A 55 -0.92 17.18 -1.16
N HIS A 56 0.16 16.43 -1.16
CA HIS A 56 1.09 16.33 -0.03
C HIS A 56 2.53 16.63 -0.44
N SER A 57 3.22 17.37 0.42
CA SER A 57 4.68 17.53 0.40
C SER A 57 5.24 17.05 1.75
N TRP A 58 6.29 16.24 1.70
CA TRP A 58 6.95 15.71 2.90
C TRP A 58 8.36 16.28 2.99
N GLU A 59 8.77 16.67 4.20
CA GLU A 59 10.08 17.29 4.38
C GLU A 59 11.18 16.28 4.65
N ASP A 60 10.93 15.30 5.52
CA ASP A 60 11.97 14.42 6.08
C ASP A 60 11.77 12.93 5.80
N VAL A 61 10.85 12.57 4.90
CA VAL A 61 10.59 11.18 4.53
C VAL A 61 10.57 10.99 3.02
N GLU A 62 10.84 9.79 2.57
CA GLU A 62 10.70 9.41 1.17
C GLU A 62 9.23 9.52 0.72
N ASP A 63 9.06 9.95 -0.53
CA ASP A 63 7.77 10.04 -1.21
C ASP A 63 7.61 9.01 -2.33
N TRP A 64 8.64 8.21 -2.55
CA TRP A 64 8.67 7.11 -3.50
C TRP A 64 9.49 5.94 -2.97
N SER A 65 9.04 4.71 -3.21
CA SER A 65 9.80 3.50 -2.92
C SER A 65 9.43 2.34 -3.83
N ALA A 66 10.40 1.46 -4.09
CA ALA A 66 10.20 0.17 -4.73
C ALA A 66 10.98 -0.92 -3.99
N ALA A 67 10.40 -2.11 -3.87
CA ALA A 67 11.03 -3.26 -3.23
C ALA A 67 10.75 -4.55 -3.99
N LEU A 68 11.75 -5.43 -4.02
CA LEU A 68 11.64 -6.83 -4.45
C LEU A 68 11.80 -7.72 -3.21
N LEU A 69 10.74 -8.42 -2.86
CA LEU A 69 10.73 -9.38 -1.76
C LEU A 69 10.95 -10.79 -2.32
N THR A 70 11.78 -11.57 -1.66
CA THR A 70 11.90 -13.02 -1.91
C THR A 70 11.43 -13.75 -0.68
N PHE A 71 10.51 -14.70 -0.83
CA PHE A 71 9.97 -15.52 0.25
C PHE A 71 10.77 -16.81 0.44
N GLU A 72 10.59 -17.48 1.59
CA GLU A 72 11.27 -18.74 1.95
C GLU A 72 11.03 -19.86 0.92
N ASP A 73 9.85 -19.90 0.31
CA ASP A 73 9.47 -20.86 -0.72
C ASP A 73 9.99 -20.50 -2.12
N GLY A 74 10.77 -19.42 -2.25
CA GLY A 74 11.34 -18.94 -3.50
C GLY A 74 10.45 -18.06 -4.33
N THR A 75 9.18 -17.88 -3.96
CA THR A 75 8.27 -16.93 -4.64
C THR A 75 8.71 -15.49 -4.41
N LYS A 76 8.24 -14.58 -5.25
CA LYS A 76 8.69 -13.19 -5.24
C LYS A 76 7.51 -12.24 -5.33
N ALA A 77 7.70 -11.04 -4.76
CA ALA A 77 6.79 -9.93 -4.97
C ALA A 77 7.56 -8.66 -5.33
N ALA A 78 7.01 -7.88 -6.25
CA ALA A 78 7.43 -6.52 -6.52
C ALA A 78 6.40 -5.58 -5.89
N VAL A 79 6.88 -4.65 -5.08
CA VAL A 79 6.05 -3.68 -4.36
C VAL A 79 6.53 -2.29 -4.72
N MET A 80 5.61 -1.42 -5.10
CA MET A 80 5.88 0.00 -5.31
C MET A 80 4.89 0.82 -4.52
N SER A 81 5.37 1.89 -3.90
CA SER A 81 4.53 2.88 -3.24
C SER A 81 5.02 4.29 -3.50
N THR A 82 4.11 5.22 -3.71
CA THR A 82 4.45 6.61 -3.98
C THR A 82 3.34 7.56 -3.57
N ASP A 83 3.73 8.73 -3.07
CA ASP A 83 2.86 9.90 -2.91
C ASP A 83 2.98 10.88 -4.09
N VAL A 84 3.90 10.60 -5.02
CA VAL A 84 4.16 11.44 -6.20
C VAL A 84 3.29 10.95 -7.37
N SER A 85 1.96 11.01 -7.17
CA SER A 85 0.98 10.62 -8.19
C SER A 85 -0.25 11.50 -8.08
N LEU A 86 -0.92 11.68 -9.21
CA LEU A 86 -2.18 12.41 -9.32
C LEU A 86 -3.33 11.44 -9.56
N GLY A 87 -4.55 11.89 -9.31
CA GLY A 87 -5.78 11.12 -9.59
C GLY A 87 -6.25 10.25 -8.43
N GLY A 88 -5.95 10.65 -7.20
CA GLY A 88 -6.38 9.98 -5.98
C GLY A 88 -5.60 8.71 -5.63
N VAL A 89 -6.06 8.00 -4.62
CA VAL A 89 -5.43 6.78 -4.13
C VAL A 89 -5.71 5.61 -5.08
N LYS A 90 -4.65 4.86 -5.44
CA LYS A 90 -4.73 3.63 -6.23
C LYS A 90 -4.01 2.51 -5.50
N ASN A 91 -4.75 1.47 -5.12
CA ASN A 91 -4.21 0.28 -4.46
C ASN A 91 -4.48 -0.94 -5.34
N LEU A 92 -3.53 -1.24 -6.22
CA LEU A 92 -3.62 -2.36 -7.16
C LEU A 92 -2.76 -3.52 -6.67
N LEU A 93 -3.33 -4.73 -6.70
CA LEU A 93 -2.61 -5.97 -6.42
C LEU A 93 -2.88 -6.96 -7.54
N THR A 94 -1.81 -7.59 -8.03
CA THR A 94 -1.91 -8.70 -8.98
C THR A 94 -1.15 -9.90 -8.42
N ALA A 95 -1.83 -11.04 -8.33
CA ALA A 95 -1.23 -12.31 -7.96
C ALA A 95 -1.20 -13.25 -9.18
N TYR A 96 0.00 -13.71 -9.54
CA TYR A 96 0.22 -14.70 -10.59
C TYR A 96 0.36 -16.06 -9.93
N LEU A 97 -0.63 -16.92 -10.14
CA LEU A 97 -0.69 -18.26 -9.58
C LEU A 97 -0.35 -19.30 -10.64
N SER A 98 -0.06 -20.52 -10.24
CA SER A 98 0.23 -21.62 -11.18
C SER A 98 -0.93 -21.97 -12.11
N ASN A 99 -2.16 -21.62 -11.73
CA ASN A 99 -3.39 -21.96 -12.43
C ASN A 99 -4.29 -20.75 -12.71
N GLY A 100 -3.81 -19.53 -12.51
CA GLY A 100 -4.62 -18.34 -12.77
C GLY A 100 -3.93 -17.04 -12.39
N VAL A 101 -4.61 -15.94 -12.66
CA VAL A 101 -4.22 -14.58 -12.27
C VAL A 101 -5.37 -13.94 -11.53
N VAL A 102 -5.07 -13.30 -10.40
CA VAL A 102 -6.03 -12.49 -9.64
C VAL A 102 -5.57 -11.04 -9.68
N GLN A 103 -6.45 -10.14 -10.08
CA GLN A 103 -6.22 -8.71 -10.03
C GLN A 103 -7.27 -8.05 -9.15
N VAL A 104 -6.83 -7.22 -8.23
CA VAL A 104 -7.69 -6.52 -7.28
C VAL A 104 -7.35 -5.04 -7.32
N ASN A 105 -8.39 -4.20 -7.39
CA ASN A 105 -8.34 -2.81 -7.03
C ASN A 105 -8.94 -2.68 -5.62
N ILE A 106 -8.08 -2.51 -4.60
CA ILE A 106 -8.50 -2.47 -3.19
C ILE A 106 -9.31 -1.21 -2.88
N ASN A 107 -9.06 -0.13 -3.61
CA ASN A 107 -9.86 1.09 -3.56
C ASN A 107 -10.62 1.26 -4.88
N PRO A 108 -11.70 0.52 -5.12
CA PRO A 108 -12.44 0.66 -6.36
C PRO A 108 -13.06 2.06 -6.45
N ASN A 109 -12.56 2.84 -7.39
CA ASN A 109 -12.99 4.22 -7.62
C ASN A 109 -13.68 4.38 -8.99
N THR A 110 -14.30 3.31 -9.51
CA THR A 110 -14.98 3.30 -10.81
C THR A 110 -16.46 2.98 -10.72
N SER A 111 -17.00 2.81 -9.52
CA SER A 111 -18.43 2.52 -9.30
C SER A 111 -19.33 3.72 -9.63
N LEU A 112 -18.81 4.93 -9.48
CA LEU A 112 -19.49 6.18 -9.81
C LEU A 112 -18.51 7.10 -10.52
N GLN A 113 -18.95 7.68 -11.63
CA GLN A 113 -18.19 8.68 -12.38
C GLN A 113 -19.06 9.91 -12.60
N VAL A 114 -18.52 11.08 -12.31
CA VAL A 114 -19.20 12.36 -12.48
C VAL A 114 -18.29 13.32 -13.21
N TYR A 115 -18.80 13.98 -14.25
CA TYR A 115 -18.10 15.06 -14.91
C TYR A 115 -18.59 16.41 -14.37
N ALA A 116 -17.68 17.17 -13.80
CA ALA A 116 -17.92 18.53 -13.32
C ALA A 116 -17.03 19.50 -14.13
N PRO A 117 -17.59 20.46 -14.91
CA PRO A 117 -16.79 21.42 -15.68
C PRO A 117 -15.84 22.25 -14.82
N ASP A 118 -16.29 22.57 -13.60
CA ASP A 118 -15.51 23.19 -12.53
C ASP A 118 -15.81 22.50 -11.20
N GLY A 119 -15.14 22.88 -10.15
CA GLY A 119 -15.37 22.26 -8.83
C GLY A 119 -16.61 22.76 -8.09
N ALA A 120 -17.32 23.74 -8.59
CA ALA A 120 -18.38 24.45 -7.86
C ALA A 120 -19.59 23.55 -7.55
N VAL A 121 -19.87 22.57 -8.40
CA VAL A 121 -20.98 21.62 -8.19
C VAL A 121 -20.84 20.83 -6.89
N TRP A 122 -19.61 20.61 -6.43
CA TRP A 122 -19.32 19.85 -5.22
C TRP A 122 -19.34 20.70 -3.95
N GLY A 123 -19.14 22.01 -4.06
CA GLY A 123 -19.00 22.87 -2.89
C GLY A 123 -17.92 22.33 -1.94
N ASP A 124 -18.32 22.16 -0.67
CA ASP A 124 -17.46 21.61 0.40
C ASP A 124 -17.55 20.09 0.54
N GLU A 125 -18.36 19.41 -0.31
CA GLU A 125 -18.54 17.96 -0.22
C GLU A 125 -17.24 17.22 -0.43
N TYR A 126 -17.01 16.21 0.38
CA TYR A 126 -15.91 15.25 0.22
C TYR A 126 -16.23 14.29 -0.93
N ILE A 127 -15.30 14.11 -1.85
CA ILE A 127 -15.47 13.25 -3.02
C ILE A 127 -14.76 11.92 -2.80
N THR A 128 -13.45 12.00 -2.54
CA THR A 128 -12.57 10.87 -2.23
C THR A 128 -11.22 11.40 -1.72
N GLU A 129 -10.42 10.55 -1.11
CA GLU A 129 -9.11 10.94 -0.56
C GLU A 129 -8.11 11.37 -1.64
N LYS A 130 -7.32 12.40 -1.33
CA LYS A 130 -6.17 12.88 -2.13
C LYS A 130 -6.55 13.30 -3.57
N VAL A 131 -7.69 13.97 -3.73
CA VAL A 131 -8.06 14.60 -5.00
C VAL A 131 -7.49 16.00 -5.06
N GLU A 132 -6.71 16.28 -6.08
CA GLU A 132 -6.03 17.57 -6.30
C GLU A 132 -6.95 18.66 -6.89
N THR A 133 -8.04 18.26 -7.55
CA THR A 133 -9.05 19.15 -8.12
C THR A 133 -10.40 18.47 -8.13
N LYS A 134 -11.47 19.25 -7.93
CA LYS A 134 -12.85 18.80 -8.06
C LYS A 134 -13.43 19.03 -9.46
N ALA A 135 -12.65 19.56 -10.40
CA ALA A 135 -13.07 19.80 -11.79
C ALA A 135 -12.72 18.60 -12.68
N GLY A 136 -13.45 18.44 -13.78
CA GLY A 136 -13.29 17.37 -14.74
C GLY A 136 -13.98 16.07 -14.33
N TRP A 137 -13.48 14.94 -14.77
CA TRP A 137 -13.96 13.62 -14.35
C TRP A 137 -13.55 13.32 -12.93
N GLN A 138 -14.54 13.06 -12.08
CA GLN A 138 -14.38 12.68 -10.69
C GLN A 138 -14.91 11.26 -10.47
N TYR A 139 -14.34 10.57 -9.49
CA TYR A 139 -14.66 9.20 -9.13
C TYR A 139 -15.04 9.14 -7.63
N PRO A 140 -16.22 9.62 -7.26
CA PRO A 140 -16.65 9.61 -5.87
C PRO A 140 -16.70 8.21 -5.29
N SER A 141 -16.32 8.10 -4.02
CA SER A 141 -16.42 6.85 -3.25
C SER A 141 -17.49 7.04 -2.17
N PRO A 142 -18.76 6.64 -2.41
CA PRO A 142 -19.86 6.91 -1.51
C PRO A 142 -19.71 6.27 -0.13
N ASP A 143 -18.95 5.19 -0.04
CA ASP A 143 -18.69 4.48 1.22
C ASP A 143 -17.22 4.04 1.28
N GLU A 144 -16.34 5.05 1.33
CA GLU A 144 -14.91 4.84 1.24
C GLU A 144 -14.36 4.02 2.41
N ASP A 145 -14.87 4.26 3.62
CA ASP A 145 -14.43 3.53 4.82
C ASP A 145 -14.81 2.05 4.75
N TRP A 146 -16.01 1.74 4.28
CA TRP A 146 -16.45 0.36 4.07
C TRP A 146 -15.60 -0.36 3.02
N MET A 147 -15.36 0.31 1.89
CA MET A 147 -14.58 -0.24 0.79
C MET A 147 -13.11 -0.46 1.16
N ARG A 148 -12.58 0.33 2.10
CA ARG A 148 -11.22 0.20 2.63
C ARG A 148 -11.09 -0.84 3.74
N GLY A 149 -12.21 -1.35 4.25
CA GLY A 149 -12.22 -2.40 5.25
C GLY A 149 -12.12 -1.93 6.70
N TYR A 150 -12.25 -0.62 7.00
CA TYR A 150 -12.19 -0.14 8.39
C TYR A 150 -13.25 -0.76 9.30
N PRO A 151 -14.54 -0.84 8.92
CA PRO A 151 -15.53 -1.53 9.74
C PRO A 151 -15.20 -3.01 9.96
N GLN A 152 -14.71 -3.70 8.91
CA GLN A 152 -14.37 -5.12 8.97
C GLN A 152 -13.14 -5.38 9.86
N GLU A 153 -12.14 -4.47 9.84
CA GLU A 153 -10.99 -4.53 10.73
C GLU A 153 -11.40 -4.40 12.20
N MET A 154 -12.29 -3.44 12.49
CA MET A 154 -12.80 -3.24 13.84
C MET A 154 -13.66 -4.42 14.32
N GLU A 155 -14.47 -5.02 13.44
CA GLU A 155 -15.25 -6.21 13.73
C GLU A 155 -14.34 -7.40 14.07
N ASP A 156 -13.33 -7.70 13.24
CA ASP A 156 -12.37 -8.77 13.51
C ASP A 156 -11.62 -8.55 14.83
N PHE A 157 -11.22 -7.32 15.14
CA PHE A 157 -10.54 -7.01 16.39
C PHE A 157 -11.43 -7.25 17.61
N VAL A 158 -12.68 -6.80 17.57
CA VAL A 158 -13.64 -7.03 18.65
C VAL A 158 -13.92 -8.53 18.85
N ASP A 159 -14.10 -9.26 17.75
CA ASP A 159 -14.34 -10.70 17.81
C ASP A 159 -13.10 -11.44 18.31
N ALA A 160 -11.89 -11.05 17.91
CA ALA A 160 -10.65 -11.60 18.43
C ALA A 160 -10.54 -11.45 19.95
N VAL A 161 -10.92 -10.28 20.50
CA VAL A 161 -10.96 -10.06 21.95
C VAL A 161 -12.01 -10.95 22.63
N ARG A 162 -13.21 -11.06 22.06
CA ARG A 162 -14.32 -11.87 22.63
C ARG A 162 -14.02 -13.36 22.62
N GLU A 163 -13.34 -13.83 21.59
CA GLU A 163 -13.04 -15.24 21.37
C GLU A 163 -11.69 -15.68 21.93
N GLY A 164 -10.85 -14.73 22.37
CA GLY A 164 -9.50 -15.00 22.87
C GLY A 164 -8.55 -15.51 21.81
N ARG A 165 -8.73 -15.08 20.55
CA ARG A 165 -7.88 -15.43 19.40
C ARG A 165 -7.03 -14.25 18.93
N GLU A 166 -6.03 -14.54 18.13
CA GLU A 166 -5.31 -13.49 17.39
C GLU A 166 -6.20 -12.87 16.30
N PRO A 167 -6.15 -11.55 16.08
CA PRO A 167 -6.80 -10.92 14.94
C PRO A 167 -6.11 -11.31 13.62
N LEU A 168 -6.80 -11.17 12.51
CA LEU A 168 -6.25 -11.45 11.17
C LEU A 168 -5.02 -10.59 10.86
N SER A 169 -5.03 -9.33 11.29
CA SER A 169 -3.90 -8.40 11.23
C SER A 169 -3.16 -8.35 12.56
N GLY A 170 -2.65 -9.49 13.01
CA GLY A 170 -2.03 -9.64 14.33
C GLY A 170 -0.59 -9.14 14.40
N LEU A 171 0.00 -9.25 15.59
CA LEU A 171 1.32 -8.73 15.93
C LEU A 171 2.44 -9.34 15.07
N LEU A 172 2.35 -10.62 14.69
CA LEU A 172 3.32 -11.26 13.82
C LEU A 172 3.41 -10.58 12.45
N LEU A 173 2.26 -10.28 11.85
CA LEU A 173 2.20 -9.57 10.55
C LEU A 173 2.78 -8.16 10.67
N ALA A 174 2.39 -7.43 11.71
CA ALA A 174 2.88 -6.08 11.97
C ALA A 174 4.40 -6.06 12.17
N HIS A 175 4.93 -6.97 12.99
CA HIS A 175 6.37 -7.09 13.24
C HIS A 175 7.15 -7.39 11.95
N GLU A 176 6.74 -8.40 11.19
CA GLU A 176 7.44 -8.76 9.95
C GLU A 176 7.34 -7.64 8.90
N THR A 177 6.20 -6.95 8.81
CA THR A 177 6.05 -5.79 7.92
C THR A 177 7.07 -4.70 8.25
N VAL A 178 7.21 -4.36 9.52
CA VAL A 178 8.18 -3.35 9.98
C VAL A 178 9.62 -3.82 9.75
N GLU A 179 9.94 -5.08 10.08
CA GLU A 179 11.26 -5.67 9.82
C GLU A 179 11.66 -5.59 8.35
N VAL A 180 10.74 -5.97 7.44
CA VAL A 180 10.94 -5.90 5.98
C VAL A 180 11.15 -4.46 5.50
N ILE A 181 10.42 -3.50 6.06
CA ILE A 181 10.58 -2.08 5.73
C ILE A 181 11.97 -1.58 6.13
N TYR A 182 12.43 -1.88 7.36
CA TYR A 182 13.76 -1.47 7.80
C TYR A 182 14.87 -2.17 7.03
N ALA A 183 14.72 -3.45 6.71
CA ALA A 183 15.62 -4.16 5.80
C ALA A 183 15.65 -3.51 4.41
N GLY A 184 14.52 -3.00 3.94
CA GLY A 184 14.41 -2.21 2.70
C GLY A 184 15.20 -0.90 2.76
N TYR A 185 15.15 -0.17 3.87
CA TYR A 185 16.00 1.03 4.05
C TYR A 185 17.48 0.69 4.03
N VAL A 186 17.90 -0.34 4.75
CA VAL A 186 19.29 -0.82 4.72
C VAL A 186 19.69 -1.22 3.30
N SER A 187 18.81 -1.92 2.58
CA SER A 187 19.04 -2.29 1.17
C SER A 187 19.25 -1.08 0.27
N ALA A 188 18.42 -0.05 0.41
CA ALA A 188 18.53 1.18 -0.37
C ALA A 188 19.81 1.97 -0.06
N GLU A 189 20.19 2.04 1.22
CA GLU A 189 21.40 2.73 1.67
C GLU A 189 22.69 2.03 1.20
N GLU A 190 22.72 0.70 1.32
CA GLU A 190 23.92 -0.10 1.00
C GLU A 190 23.97 -0.58 -0.47
N GLY A 191 22.90 -0.39 -1.23
CA GLY A 191 22.82 -0.81 -2.64
C GLY A 191 22.89 -2.33 -2.85
N ARG A 192 22.48 -3.12 -1.87
CA ARG A 192 22.56 -4.59 -1.91
C ARG A 192 21.30 -5.28 -1.39
N ARG A 193 21.21 -6.58 -1.67
CA ARG A 193 20.21 -7.45 -1.02
C ARG A 193 20.49 -7.59 0.47
N VAL A 194 19.44 -7.48 1.26
CA VAL A 194 19.46 -7.76 2.70
C VAL A 194 18.74 -9.08 2.94
N GLU A 195 19.43 -10.05 3.53
CA GLU A 195 18.84 -11.29 4.00
C GLU A 195 18.28 -11.10 5.41
N LEU A 196 17.12 -11.69 5.65
CA LEU A 196 16.47 -11.67 6.98
C LEU A 196 16.78 -12.99 7.70
N GLU A 197 17.24 -12.90 8.94
CA GLU A 197 17.44 -14.06 9.80
C GLU A 197 16.08 -14.63 10.22
N ARG A 198 15.88 -15.95 10.06
CA ARG A 198 14.61 -16.64 10.35
C ARG A 198 14.82 -17.87 11.24
#